data_5b173f8c6f1d68a6c9bbe973048069b4
#
_entry.id   5b173f8c6f1d68a6c9bbe973048069b4
#
_cell.length_a   1.000
_cell.length_b   1.000
_cell.length_c   1.000
_cell.angle_alpha   90.00
_cell.angle_beta   90.00
_cell.angle_gamma   90.00
#
_symmetry.space_group_name_H-M   'P 1'
#
loop_
_entity.id
_entity.type
_entity.pdbx_description
1 polymer ?
#
loop_
_entity_poly.entity_id
_entity_poly.type
_entity_poly.pdbx_seq_one_letter_code
_entity_poly.pdbx_strand_id
1 'polypeptide(L)'
;QEEIQYTQKILTQTKASKDATMADLAALTKQIELRQKLIKEVESEIGDYTEKINQNVDSLKVREQQLLQLKKEYADAVVRTYKQQRFADQLLFVVSANSFSEALRRVSYLRKYATFRSVQAAEILHKKSDISQQIAQIDAKKKTKEQLLTGQVKEKTQLNKTVTQKNAGVQTLKK
;
A
#
# COMPACT_ATOMS: atom_id res chain seq x y z
N GLN A 1 12.96 -2.22 -22.10
CA GLN A 1 13.70 -3.48 -21.86
C GLN A 1 14.03 -4.19 -23.18
N GLU A 2 13.10 -4.24 -24.13
CA GLU A 2 13.31 -4.86 -25.46
C GLU A 2 14.44 -4.21 -26.25
N GLU A 3 14.54 -2.89 -26.25
CA GLU A 3 15.62 -2.16 -26.91
C GLU A 3 17.02 -2.43 -26.29
N ILE A 4 17.06 -2.62 -24.96
CA ILE A 4 18.31 -3.00 -24.27
C ILE A 4 18.72 -4.42 -24.66
N GLN A 5 17.77 -5.36 -24.72
CA GLN A 5 18.02 -6.74 -25.13
C GLN A 5 18.45 -6.83 -26.60
N TYR A 6 17.82 -6.06 -27.47
CA TYR A 6 18.21 -5.97 -28.89
C TYR A 6 19.62 -5.47 -29.07
N THR A 7 19.98 -4.38 -28.38
CA THR A 7 21.36 -3.82 -28.43
C THR A 7 22.38 -4.79 -27.86
N GLN A 8 22.00 -5.57 -26.83
CA GLN A 8 22.87 -6.61 -26.26
C GLN A 8 23.10 -7.81 -27.21
N LYS A 9 22.06 -8.17 -27.99
CA LYS A 9 22.15 -9.23 -29.03
C LYS A 9 23.12 -8.82 -30.16
N ILE A 10 23.06 -7.58 -30.62
CA ILE A 10 23.98 -7.04 -31.60
C ILE A 10 25.42 -7.14 -31.09
N LEU A 11 25.69 -6.71 -29.85
CA LEU A 11 27.00 -6.80 -29.22
C LEU A 11 27.55 -8.22 -29.11
N THR A 12 26.72 -9.22 -28.82
CA THR A 12 27.16 -10.63 -28.74
C THR A 12 27.50 -11.22 -30.10
N GLN A 13 26.82 -10.80 -31.17
CA GLN A 13 27.13 -11.26 -32.54
C GLN A 13 28.43 -10.67 -33.09
N THR A 14 28.82 -9.46 -32.66
CA THR A 14 30.01 -8.75 -33.15
C THR A 14 31.28 -9.12 -32.40
N LYS A 15 31.21 -9.80 -31.24
CA LYS A 15 32.37 -10.27 -30.44
C LYS A 15 33.30 -11.25 -31.15
N ALA A 16 32.96 -11.74 -32.34
CA ALA A 16 33.81 -12.60 -33.13
C ALA A 16 34.93 -11.85 -33.89
N SER A 17 34.91 -10.52 -33.92
CA SER A 17 35.98 -9.69 -34.52
C SER A 17 36.85 -9.08 -33.41
N LYS A 18 38.17 -9.24 -33.51
CA LYS A 18 39.16 -8.77 -32.51
C LYS A 18 39.29 -7.24 -32.43
N ASP A 19 38.72 -6.50 -33.35
CA ASP A 19 38.76 -5.04 -33.38
C ASP A 19 37.41 -4.47 -32.97
N ALA A 20 37.35 -3.74 -31.83
CA ALA A 20 36.19 -2.98 -31.43
C ALA A 20 35.86 -1.91 -32.48
N THR A 21 34.84 -2.17 -33.29
CA THR A 21 34.49 -1.27 -34.37
C THR A 21 33.74 -0.01 -33.82
N MET A 22 33.73 1.08 -34.58
CA MET A 22 32.95 2.28 -34.26
C MET A 22 31.46 1.96 -34.06
N ALA A 23 30.97 0.90 -34.73
CA ALA A 23 29.60 0.41 -34.55
C ALA A 23 29.38 -0.18 -33.15
N ASP A 24 30.33 -0.93 -32.57
CA ASP A 24 30.26 -1.48 -31.22
C ASP A 24 30.22 -0.36 -30.17
N LEU A 25 31.02 0.69 -30.34
CA LEU A 25 31.04 1.84 -29.44
C LEU A 25 29.72 2.65 -29.52
N ALA A 26 29.13 2.77 -30.70
CA ALA A 26 27.82 3.40 -30.89
C ALA A 26 26.73 2.58 -30.20
N ALA A 27 26.73 1.24 -30.34
CA ALA A 27 25.81 0.33 -29.68
C ALA A 27 25.94 0.40 -28.14
N LEU A 28 27.16 0.39 -27.60
CA LEU A 28 27.41 0.56 -26.15
C LEU A 28 26.93 1.92 -25.64
N THR A 29 27.14 2.98 -26.43
CA THR A 29 26.66 4.32 -26.06
C THR A 29 25.13 4.34 -25.97
N LYS A 30 24.46 3.79 -26.98
CA LYS A 30 22.99 3.68 -26.99
C LYS A 30 22.47 2.84 -25.81
N GLN A 31 23.15 1.74 -25.50
CA GLN A 31 22.79 0.90 -24.36
C GLN A 31 22.95 1.64 -23.02
N ILE A 32 23.99 2.44 -22.86
CA ILE A 32 24.21 3.29 -21.68
C ILE A 32 23.04 4.30 -21.53
N GLU A 33 22.68 4.99 -22.61
CA GLU A 33 21.57 5.97 -22.61
C GLU A 33 20.25 5.31 -22.22
N LEU A 34 19.91 4.16 -22.81
CA LEU A 34 18.67 3.44 -22.52
C LEU A 34 18.62 2.96 -21.06
N ARG A 35 19.74 2.45 -20.52
CA ARG A 35 19.83 2.05 -19.12
C ARG A 35 19.72 3.23 -18.16
N GLN A 36 20.34 4.37 -18.49
CA GLN A 36 20.22 5.58 -17.68
C GLN A 36 18.78 6.08 -17.66
N LYS A 37 18.07 6.04 -18.80
CA LYS A 37 16.65 6.39 -18.88
C LYS A 37 15.81 5.45 -18.02
N LEU A 38 16.00 4.13 -18.17
CA LEU A 38 15.28 3.13 -17.38
C LEU A 38 15.51 3.32 -15.87
N ILE A 39 16.76 3.58 -15.45
CA ILE A 39 17.09 3.83 -14.04
C ILE A 39 16.31 5.05 -13.51
N LYS A 40 16.25 6.15 -14.28
CA LYS A 40 15.49 7.35 -13.88
C LYS A 40 13.98 7.08 -13.78
N GLU A 41 13.42 6.32 -14.73
CA GLU A 41 12.01 5.93 -14.69
C GLU A 41 11.71 5.09 -13.44
N VAL A 42 12.53 4.10 -13.14
CA VAL A 42 12.40 3.27 -11.95
C VAL A 42 12.58 4.09 -10.66
N GLU A 43 13.49 5.07 -10.64
CA GLU A 43 13.66 5.99 -9.50
C GLU A 43 12.41 6.82 -9.25
N SER A 44 11.79 7.34 -10.31
CA SER A 44 10.51 8.07 -10.21
C SER A 44 9.40 7.17 -9.67
N GLU A 45 9.28 5.95 -10.19
CA GLU A 45 8.26 4.99 -9.75
C GLU A 45 8.45 4.60 -8.27
N ILE A 46 9.69 4.39 -7.82
CA ILE A 46 10.00 4.15 -6.40
C ILE A 46 9.58 5.34 -5.55
N GLY A 47 9.77 6.57 -6.03
CA GLY A 47 9.31 7.80 -5.40
C GLY A 47 7.79 7.79 -5.20
N ASP A 48 7.05 7.54 -6.27
CA ASP A 48 5.59 7.46 -6.26
C ASP A 48 5.05 6.39 -5.30
N TYR A 49 5.66 5.20 -5.31
CA TYR A 49 5.29 4.14 -4.35
C TYR A 49 5.57 4.57 -2.91
N THR A 50 6.69 5.26 -2.67
CA THR A 50 7.05 5.75 -1.34
C THR A 50 6.01 6.74 -0.82
N GLU A 51 5.63 7.71 -1.64
CA GLU A 51 4.60 8.69 -1.28
C GLU A 51 3.25 8.03 -1.01
N LYS A 52 2.80 7.16 -1.92
CA LYS A 52 1.54 6.42 -1.75
C LYS A 52 1.53 5.54 -0.50
N ILE A 53 2.65 4.91 -0.15
CA ILE A 53 2.77 4.12 1.09
C ILE A 53 2.64 5.04 2.30
N ASN A 54 3.33 6.18 2.34
CA ASN A 54 3.28 7.12 3.46
C ASN A 54 1.85 7.67 3.66
N GLN A 55 1.19 8.11 2.59
CA GLN A 55 -0.19 8.58 2.62
C GLN A 55 -1.16 7.51 3.16
N ASN A 56 -1.00 6.24 2.71
CA ASN A 56 -1.82 5.14 3.19
C ASN A 56 -1.54 4.81 4.67
N VAL A 57 -0.28 4.88 5.12
CA VAL A 57 0.10 4.66 6.53
C VAL A 57 -0.51 5.74 7.43
N ASP A 58 -0.46 7.00 7.01
CA ASP A 58 -1.05 8.09 7.80
C ASP A 58 -2.58 8.00 7.85
N SER A 59 -3.22 7.66 6.73
CA SER A 59 -4.66 7.36 6.70
C SER A 59 -5.01 6.17 7.60
N LEU A 60 -4.18 5.14 7.64
CA LEU A 60 -4.38 3.97 8.49
C LEU A 60 -4.36 4.35 9.98
N LYS A 61 -3.37 5.15 10.42
CA LYS A 61 -3.29 5.64 11.82
C LYS A 61 -4.56 6.36 12.25
N VAL A 62 -5.09 7.24 11.39
CA VAL A 62 -6.33 7.97 11.68
C VAL A 62 -7.51 7.00 11.83
N ARG A 63 -7.63 6.02 10.92
CA ARG A 63 -8.71 5.01 10.98
C ARG A 63 -8.61 4.11 12.20
N GLU A 64 -7.40 3.73 12.61
CA GLU A 64 -7.17 2.95 13.84
C GLU A 64 -7.58 3.73 15.09
N GLN A 65 -7.25 5.01 15.16
CA GLN A 65 -7.68 5.89 16.25
C GLN A 65 -9.20 6.03 16.32
N GLN A 66 -9.86 6.23 15.17
CA GLN A 66 -11.32 6.28 15.09
C GLN A 66 -11.97 4.96 15.54
N LEU A 67 -11.41 3.82 15.12
CA LEU A 67 -11.89 2.50 15.55
C LEU A 67 -11.71 2.31 17.05
N LEU A 68 -10.58 2.71 17.62
CA LEU A 68 -10.34 2.64 19.06
C LEU A 68 -11.35 3.48 19.85
N GLN A 69 -11.60 4.69 19.41
CA GLN A 69 -12.59 5.58 20.02
C GLN A 69 -14.00 4.97 19.95
N LEU A 70 -14.42 4.47 18.79
CA LEU A 70 -15.72 3.84 18.60
C LEU A 70 -15.90 2.59 19.50
N LYS A 71 -14.86 1.77 19.61
CA LYS A 71 -14.84 0.60 20.53
C LYS A 71 -14.99 1.04 21.98
N LYS A 72 -14.29 2.10 22.39
CA LYS A 72 -14.40 2.63 23.77
C LYS A 72 -15.81 3.12 24.05
N GLU A 73 -16.39 3.92 23.18
CA GLU A 73 -17.76 4.43 23.32
C GLU A 73 -18.78 3.29 23.38
N TYR A 74 -18.62 2.27 22.53
CA TYR A 74 -19.45 1.07 22.55
C TYR A 74 -19.31 0.30 23.89
N ALA A 75 -18.08 0.06 24.34
CA ALA A 75 -17.80 -0.64 25.60
C ALA A 75 -18.39 0.10 26.81
N ASP A 76 -18.17 1.42 26.88
CA ASP A 76 -18.70 2.27 27.96
C ASP A 76 -20.22 2.25 27.98
N ALA A 77 -20.84 2.20 26.83
CA ALA A 77 -22.27 2.12 26.71
C ALA A 77 -22.82 0.74 27.09
N VAL A 78 -22.13 -0.36 26.71
CA VAL A 78 -22.49 -1.72 27.13
C VAL A 78 -22.38 -1.86 28.65
N VAL A 79 -21.28 -1.36 29.25
CA VAL A 79 -21.09 -1.40 30.72
C VAL A 79 -22.16 -0.61 31.44
N ARG A 80 -22.50 0.59 30.97
CA ARG A 80 -23.62 1.38 31.56
C ARG A 80 -24.93 0.64 31.47
N THR A 81 -25.25 0.05 30.31
CA THR A 81 -26.48 -0.72 30.12
C THR A 81 -26.49 -1.95 31.04
N TYR A 82 -25.38 -2.68 31.15
CA TYR A 82 -25.30 -3.85 32.04
C TYR A 82 -25.47 -3.49 33.50
N LYS A 83 -24.91 -2.37 33.97
CA LYS A 83 -25.05 -1.90 35.36
C LYS A 83 -26.48 -1.36 35.71
N GLN A 84 -27.18 -0.82 34.71
CA GLN A 84 -28.44 -0.14 34.91
C GLN A 84 -29.67 -0.98 34.51
N GLN A 85 -29.47 -2.09 33.76
CA GLN A 85 -30.58 -2.84 33.18
C GLN A 85 -30.48 -4.33 33.56
N ARG A 86 -30.93 -4.64 34.76
CA ARG A 86 -31.51 -5.97 34.98
C ARG A 86 -32.82 -6.04 34.19
N PHE A 87 -33.17 -7.21 33.66
CA PHE A 87 -34.45 -7.40 32.93
C PHE A 87 -35.66 -6.87 33.70
N ALA A 88 -35.60 -6.97 35.04
CA ALA A 88 -36.59 -6.39 35.97
C ALA A 88 -36.70 -4.85 35.81
N ASP A 89 -35.57 -4.14 35.59
CA ASP A 89 -35.56 -2.67 35.46
C ASP A 89 -36.19 -2.21 34.13
N GLN A 90 -36.02 -2.97 33.06
CA GLN A 90 -36.64 -2.69 31.77
C GLN A 90 -38.16 -2.91 31.82
N LEU A 91 -38.61 -3.99 32.47
CA LEU A 91 -40.04 -4.23 32.73
C LEU A 91 -40.62 -3.12 33.61
N LEU A 92 -39.93 -2.81 34.73
CA LEU A 92 -40.36 -1.73 35.62
C LEU A 92 -40.44 -0.39 34.89
N PHE A 93 -39.48 -0.06 34.03
CA PHE A 93 -39.50 1.14 33.19
C PHE A 93 -40.72 1.22 32.28
N VAL A 94 -41.16 0.09 31.70
CA VAL A 94 -42.35 0.07 30.84
C VAL A 94 -43.64 0.12 31.67
N VAL A 95 -43.70 -0.66 32.76
CA VAL A 95 -44.92 -0.79 33.61
C VAL A 95 -45.15 0.46 34.44
N SER A 96 -44.10 1.20 34.82
CA SER A 96 -44.23 2.48 35.54
C SER A 96 -44.70 3.65 34.68
N ALA A 97 -45.12 3.40 33.45
CA ALA A 97 -45.70 4.45 32.58
C ALA A 97 -47.11 4.89 33.09
N ASN A 98 -47.37 6.20 33.06
CA ASN A 98 -48.63 6.76 33.52
C ASN A 98 -49.79 6.54 32.53
N SER A 99 -49.50 6.08 31.32
CA SER A 99 -50.50 5.77 30.30
C SER A 99 -50.03 4.69 29.33
N PHE A 100 -50.97 4.03 28.66
CA PHE A 100 -50.68 3.03 27.63
C PHE A 100 -49.85 3.63 26.48
N SER A 101 -50.13 4.86 26.07
CA SER A 101 -49.42 5.59 25.04
C SER A 101 -47.94 5.84 25.44
N GLU A 102 -47.69 6.13 26.70
CA GLU A 102 -46.36 6.29 27.25
C GLU A 102 -45.60 4.94 27.29
N ALA A 103 -46.27 3.87 27.74
CA ALA A 103 -45.68 2.52 27.72
C ALA A 103 -45.22 2.11 26.30
N LEU A 104 -46.05 2.35 25.29
CA LEU A 104 -45.70 2.10 23.89
C LEU A 104 -44.48 2.92 23.43
N ARG A 105 -44.37 4.18 23.79
CA ARG A 105 -43.20 5.02 23.49
C ARG A 105 -41.94 4.46 24.16
N ARG A 106 -42.02 4.02 25.41
CA ARG A 106 -40.90 3.41 26.14
C ARG A 106 -40.45 2.11 25.51
N VAL A 107 -41.35 1.23 25.07
CA VAL A 107 -41.01 0.02 24.31
C VAL A 107 -40.33 0.36 22.99
N SER A 108 -40.89 1.35 22.26
CA SER A 108 -40.28 1.82 21.00
C SER A 108 -38.87 2.37 21.21
N TYR A 109 -38.64 3.10 22.29
CA TYR A 109 -37.31 3.59 22.68
C TYR A 109 -36.31 2.42 22.92
N LEU A 110 -36.71 1.42 23.70
CA LEU A 110 -35.86 0.26 23.99
C LEU A 110 -35.51 -0.50 22.70
N ARG A 111 -36.46 -0.68 21.78
CA ARG A 111 -36.22 -1.30 20.48
C ARG A 111 -35.23 -0.49 19.64
N LYS A 112 -35.42 0.83 19.51
CA LYS A 112 -34.53 1.72 18.79
C LYS A 112 -33.12 1.70 19.38
N TYR A 113 -33.02 1.66 20.71
CA TYR A 113 -31.72 1.56 21.40
C TYR A 113 -31.01 0.24 21.09
N ALA A 114 -31.70 -0.90 21.12
CA ALA A 114 -31.14 -2.19 20.76
C ALA A 114 -30.68 -2.22 19.31
N THR A 115 -31.50 -1.70 18.38
CA THR A 115 -31.12 -1.57 16.95
C THR A 115 -29.89 -0.70 16.79
N PHE A 116 -29.83 0.45 17.45
CA PHE A 116 -28.66 1.34 17.40
C PHE A 116 -27.36 0.63 17.85
N ARG A 117 -27.45 -0.18 18.92
CA ARG A 117 -26.31 -0.98 19.40
C ARG A 117 -25.86 -2.03 18.39
N SER A 118 -26.81 -2.70 17.77
CA SER A 118 -26.50 -3.67 16.71
C SER A 118 -25.79 -3.02 15.52
N VAL A 119 -26.27 -1.84 15.10
CA VAL A 119 -25.63 -1.06 14.02
C VAL A 119 -24.21 -0.62 14.40
N GLN A 120 -24.00 -0.12 15.62
CA GLN A 120 -22.66 0.22 16.10
C GLN A 120 -21.71 -0.98 16.12
N ALA A 121 -22.16 -2.14 16.58
CA ALA A 121 -21.36 -3.36 16.54
C ALA A 121 -20.98 -3.76 15.11
N ALA A 122 -21.94 -3.71 14.19
CA ALA A 122 -21.69 -3.98 12.78
C ALA A 122 -20.70 -2.97 12.18
N GLU A 123 -20.80 -1.69 12.50
CA GLU A 123 -19.88 -0.65 12.06
C GLU A 123 -18.43 -0.93 12.55
N ILE A 124 -18.27 -1.33 13.81
CA ILE A 124 -16.96 -1.71 14.35
C ILE A 124 -16.33 -2.88 13.56
N LEU A 125 -17.14 -3.90 13.23
CA LEU A 125 -16.68 -5.04 12.45
C LEU A 125 -16.29 -4.63 11.02
N HIS A 126 -17.09 -3.79 10.40
CA HIS A 126 -16.82 -3.25 9.06
C HIS A 126 -15.51 -2.44 9.04
N LYS A 127 -15.36 -1.47 9.95
CA LYS A 127 -14.14 -0.66 10.06
C LYS A 127 -12.90 -1.53 10.34
N LYS A 128 -13.02 -2.58 11.14
CA LYS A 128 -11.94 -3.54 11.37
C LYS A 128 -11.55 -4.27 10.08
N SER A 129 -12.53 -4.70 9.28
CA SER A 129 -12.29 -5.34 7.99
C SER A 129 -11.60 -4.40 7.00
N ASP A 130 -12.08 -3.15 6.90
CA ASP A 130 -11.49 -2.13 6.02
C ASP A 130 -10.01 -1.85 6.37
N ILE A 131 -9.71 -1.73 7.67
CA ILE A 131 -8.34 -1.55 8.16
C ILE A 131 -7.47 -2.75 7.76
N SER A 132 -7.97 -3.97 7.94
CA SER A 132 -7.24 -5.19 7.55
C SER A 132 -6.93 -5.22 6.04
N GLN A 133 -7.90 -4.84 5.21
CA GLN A 133 -7.71 -4.73 3.76
C GLN A 133 -6.70 -3.64 3.40
N GLN A 134 -6.74 -2.49 4.07
CA GLN A 134 -5.77 -1.41 3.86
C GLN A 134 -4.35 -1.82 4.23
N ILE A 135 -4.16 -2.56 5.32
CA ILE A 135 -2.86 -3.13 5.71
C ILE A 135 -2.33 -4.05 4.61
N ALA A 136 -3.15 -4.98 4.11
CA ALA A 136 -2.76 -5.87 3.02
C ALA A 136 -2.36 -5.12 1.74
N GLN A 137 -3.07 -4.02 1.41
CA GLN A 137 -2.71 -3.15 0.28
C GLN A 137 -1.38 -2.43 0.48
N ILE A 138 -1.09 -1.95 1.70
CA ILE A 138 0.18 -1.32 2.04
C ILE A 138 1.32 -2.34 1.90
N ASP A 139 1.15 -3.54 2.39
CA ASP A 139 2.16 -4.60 2.30
C ASP A 139 2.42 -5.03 0.86
N ALA A 140 1.38 -5.13 0.03
CA ALA A 140 1.54 -5.37 -1.40
C ALA A 140 2.36 -4.26 -2.08
N LYS A 141 2.08 -2.98 -1.78
CA LYS A 141 2.85 -1.84 -2.32
C LYS A 141 4.31 -1.86 -1.86
N LYS A 142 4.57 -2.18 -0.58
CA LYS A 142 5.94 -2.35 -0.05
C LYS A 142 6.70 -3.42 -0.80
N LYS A 143 6.07 -4.57 -1.04
CA LYS A 143 6.68 -5.67 -1.80
C LYS A 143 7.03 -5.27 -3.22
N THR A 144 6.13 -4.56 -3.92
CA THR A 144 6.41 -4.03 -5.27
C THR A 144 7.58 -3.06 -5.24
N LYS A 145 7.62 -2.13 -4.27
CA LYS A 145 8.74 -1.21 -4.09
C LYS A 145 10.07 -1.94 -3.87
N GLU A 146 10.12 -2.99 -3.07
CA GLU A 146 11.31 -3.81 -2.86
C GLU A 146 11.79 -4.48 -4.15
N GLN A 147 10.87 -4.98 -4.97
CA GLN A 147 11.19 -5.56 -6.28
C GLN A 147 11.79 -4.52 -7.22
N LEU A 148 11.24 -3.31 -7.25
CA LEU A 148 11.79 -2.19 -8.04
C LEU A 148 13.18 -1.79 -7.57
N LEU A 149 13.42 -1.68 -6.27
CA LEU A 149 14.75 -1.39 -5.69
C LEU A 149 15.77 -2.45 -6.08
N THR A 150 15.39 -3.73 -5.99
CA THR A 150 16.27 -4.85 -6.41
C THR A 150 16.58 -4.78 -7.90
N GLY A 151 15.59 -4.49 -8.73
CA GLY A 151 15.74 -4.27 -10.17
C GLY A 151 16.67 -3.10 -10.47
N GLN A 152 16.50 -1.97 -9.78
CA GLN A 152 17.35 -0.78 -9.94
C GLN A 152 18.83 -1.07 -9.64
N VAL A 153 19.11 -1.80 -8.55
CA VAL A 153 20.49 -2.19 -8.20
C VAL A 153 21.11 -3.04 -9.30
N LYS A 154 20.36 -3.99 -9.87
CA LYS A 154 20.83 -4.82 -10.99
C LYS A 154 21.12 -3.96 -12.21
N GLU A 155 20.25 -3.03 -12.58
CA GLU A 155 20.43 -2.13 -13.71
C GLU A 155 21.63 -1.20 -13.52
N LYS A 156 21.83 -0.62 -12.32
CA LYS A 156 23.02 0.19 -11.99
C LYS A 156 24.32 -0.62 -12.11
N THR A 157 24.31 -1.87 -11.65
CA THR A 157 25.47 -2.77 -11.77
C THR A 157 25.78 -3.06 -13.24
N GLN A 158 24.76 -3.33 -14.04
CA GLN A 158 24.93 -3.61 -15.47
C GLN A 158 25.35 -2.36 -16.25
N LEU A 159 24.84 -1.18 -15.88
CA LEU A 159 25.29 0.09 -16.44
C LEU A 159 26.79 0.30 -16.22
N ASN A 160 27.27 0.09 -14.99
CA ASN A 160 28.68 0.23 -14.67
C ASN A 160 29.56 -0.74 -15.51
N LYS A 161 29.12 -2.00 -15.68
CA LYS A 161 29.83 -2.96 -16.56
C LYS A 161 29.88 -2.45 -18.00
N THR A 162 28.78 -1.94 -18.53
CA THR A 162 28.71 -1.43 -19.91
C THR A 162 29.61 -0.20 -20.10
N VAL A 163 29.64 0.70 -19.10
CA VAL A 163 30.56 1.87 -19.12
C VAL A 163 32.03 1.42 -19.11
N THR A 164 32.39 0.45 -18.30
CA THR A 164 33.76 -0.11 -18.25
C THR A 164 34.12 -0.73 -19.59
N GLN A 165 33.25 -1.50 -20.22
CA GLN A 165 33.45 -2.09 -21.54
C GLN A 165 33.67 -1.03 -22.63
N LYS A 166 32.82 0.04 -22.61
CA LYS A 166 32.98 1.17 -23.54
C LYS A 166 34.34 1.84 -23.38
N ASN A 167 34.79 2.11 -22.14
CA ASN A 167 36.05 2.75 -21.85
C ASN A 167 37.23 1.90 -22.30
N ALA A 168 37.18 0.57 -22.11
CA ALA A 168 38.21 -0.35 -22.61
C ALA A 168 38.25 -0.33 -24.13
N GLY A 169 37.10 -0.35 -24.82
CA GLY A 169 37.05 -0.25 -26.29
C GLY A 169 37.62 1.06 -26.84
N VAL A 170 37.38 2.18 -26.19
CA VAL A 170 37.95 3.49 -26.55
C VAL A 170 39.46 3.50 -26.40
N GLN A 171 40.00 2.83 -25.35
CA GLN A 171 41.47 2.74 -25.16
C GLN A 171 42.15 1.90 -26.21
N THR A 172 41.53 0.81 -26.69
CA THR A 172 42.06 -0.01 -27.75
C THR A 172 42.10 0.72 -29.11
N LEU A 173 41.18 1.62 -29.39
CA LEU A 173 41.17 2.43 -30.61
C LEU A 173 42.18 3.60 -30.59
N LYS A 174 42.69 3.97 -29.41
CA LYS A 174 43.69 5.04 -29.27
C LYS A 174 45.15 4.53 -29.39
N LYS A 175 45.34 3.21 -29.39
CA LYS A 175 46.65 2.56 -29.66
C LYS A 175 46.79 2.17 -31.12
#